data_5846f0dd8b91010119465465d52b0425
#
_entry.id   5846f0dd8b91010119465465d52b0425
#
_cell.length_a   1.000
_cell.length_b   1.000
_cell.length_c   1.000
_cell.angle_alpha   90.00
_cell.angle_beta   90.00
_cell.angle_gamma   90.00
#
_symmetry.space_group_name_H-M   'P 1'
#
loop_
_entity.id
_entity.type
_entity.pdbx_description
1 polymer ?
#
loop_
_entity_poly.entity_id
_entity_poly.type
_entity_poly.pdbx_seq_one_letter_code
_entity_poly.pdbx_strand_id
1 'polypeptide(L)'
;MLRANKKILIGIIIVCLILFLSSICVAGMSVQEVISNMQKTYEKQMKGINDYTIVQKGTGGMAALAGETTTYYKKAEIKGEVIYKTRTESEVTGMAMVSIYDGNYNWTKNPMTGEIEKKISEYNPGQMWKNIDLTKSQYLGEEEIDREKTYVLEIDNALQVMGNQQAMSPQGGQSEGSAEAWGKLWISSKTWMPVRMFMEMKAKPEGGAKEMAMNTKVTTDFKDYRQVGAMLHPYQLVMNTAMEIDTSGLSEEEKKEQEQAIQMMQSMMSGMGSFSIDTVDIKVNTGLSGDLFDGSKLE
;
A
#
# COMPACT_ATOMS: atom_id res chain seq x y z
N MET A 1 -59.97 -36.68 13.30
CA MET A 1 -58.48 -36.73 13.11
C MET A 1 -57.94 -35.89 11.93
N LEU A 2 -58.62 -35.70 10.82
CA LEU A 2 -58.12 -34.96 9.65
C LEU A 2 -57.93 -33.43 9.82
N ARG A 3 -58.59 -32.76 10.76
CA ARG A 3 -58.49 -31.27 10.96
C ARG A 3 -57.23 -30.85 11.74
N ALA A 4 -56.63 -31.74 12.57
CA ALA A 4 -55.42 -31.44 13.32
C ALA A 4 -54.19 -31.40 12.42
N ASN A 5 -54.10 -32.33 11.43
CA ASN A 5 -52.97 -32.40 10.54
C ASN A 5 -52.85 -31.21 9.58
N LYS A 6 -53.99 -30.56 9.24
CA LYS A 6 -53.97 -29.41 8.34
C LYS A 6 -53.38 -28.15 9.02
N LYS A 7 -53.58 -27.96 10.32
CA LYS A 7 -52.98 -26.86 11.07
C LYS A 7 -51.50 -27.02 11.30
N ILE A 8 -51.04 -28.23 11.51
CA ILE A 8 -49.61 -28.58 11.65
C ILE A 8 -48.88 -28.37 10.31
N LEU A 9 -49.50 -28.83 9.20
CA LEU A 9 -48.93 -28.63 7.87
C LEU A 9 -48.79 -27.15 7.48
N ILE A 10 -49.78 -26.31 7.79
CA ILE A 10 -49.75 -24.85 7.55
C ILE A 10 -48.66 -24.21 8.41
N GLY A 11 -48.50 -24.62 9.69
CA GLY A 11 -47.44 -24.14 10.57
C GLY A 11 -46.04 -24.45 10.05
N ILE A 12 -45.81 -25.64 9.52
CA ILE A 12 -44.53 -26.05 8.93
C ILE A 12 -44.25 -25.25 7.66
N ILE A 13 -45.22 -25.02 6.81
CA ILE A 13 -45.06 -24.21 5.57
C ILE A 13 -44.72 -22.76 5.92
N ILE A 14 -45.34 -22.18 6.94
CA ILE A 14 -45.04 -20.81 7.37
C ILE A 14 -43.63 -20.70 7.95
N VAL A 15 -43.19 -21.67 8.76
CA VAL A 15 -41.82 -21.72 9.30
C VAL A 15 -40.79 -21.93 8.19
N CYS A 16 -41.04 -22.78 7.22
CA CYS A 16 -40.19 -22.93 6.05
C CYS A 16 -40.15 -21.66 5.18
N LEU A 17 -41.26 -20.97 5.02
CA LEU A 17 -41.31 -19.69 4.28
C LEU A 17 -40.55 -18.56 5.01
N ILE A 18 -40.62 -18.51 6.33
CA ILE A 18 -39.85 -17.56 7.15
C ILE A 18 -38.35 -17.88 7.09
N LEU A 19 -37.96 -19.15 7.10
CA LEU A 19 -36.58 -19.60 6.93
C LEU A 19 -36.06 -19.34 5.51
N PHE A 20 -36.90 -19.42 4.48
CA PHE A 20 -36.53 -19.04 3.11
C PHE A 20 -36.44 -17.52 2.90
N LEU A 21 -37.24 -16.73 3.60
CA LEU A 21 -37.18 -15.27 3.54
C LEU A 21 -35.99 -14.70 4.31
N SER A 22 -35.43 -15.43 5.28
CA SER A 22 -34.18 -15.02 5.97
C SER A 22 -32.92 -15.27 5.13
N SER A 23 -33.03 -15.96 4.01
CA SER A 23 -31.97 -16.12 3.00
C SER A 23 -32.05 -15.05 1.91
N ILE A 24 -32.59 -13.87 2.19
CA ILE A 24 -32.30 -12.69 1.40
C ILE A 24 -30.81 -12.43 1.67
N CYS A 25 -29.98 -13.04 0.83
CA CYS A 25 -28.59 -12.67 0.67
C CYS A 25 -28.64 -11.19 0.32
N VAL A 26 -28.46 -10.32 1.32
CA VAL A 26 -28.11 -8.92 1.05
C VAL A 26 -26.86 -9.07 0.23
N ALA A 27 -26.96 -8.87 -1.07
CA ALA A 27 -25.84 -8.92 -1.98
C ALA A 27 -24.85 -7.90 -1.43
N GLY A 28 -23.90 -8.39 -0.63
CA GLY A 28 -22.84 -7.57 -0.06
C GLY A 28 -22.08 -6.94 -1.21
N MET A 29 -21.51 -5.78 -0.98
CA MET A 29 -20.64 -5.12 -1.95
C MET A 29 -19.54 -6.08 -2.40
N SER A 30 -19.23 -6.11 -3.69
CA SER A 30 -18.14 -6.91 -4.24
C SER A 30 -16.83 -6.14 -4.24
N VAL A 31 -15.69 -6.83 -4.31
CA VAL A 31 -14.36 -6.21 -4.52
C VAL A 31 -14.40 -5.27 -5.73
N GLN A 32 -14.97 -5.75 -6.84
CA GLN A 32 -15.09 -4.98 -8.09
C GLN A 32 -15.87 -3.67 -7.91
N GLU A 33 -16.94 -3.67 -7.12
CA GLU A 33 -17.74 -2.46 -6.85
C GLU A 33 -16.97 -1.48 -6.00
N VAL A 34 -16.26 -1.94 -4.95
CA VAL A 34 -15.43 -1.07 -4.11
C VAL A 34 -14.34 -0.41 -4.95
N ILE A 35 -13.59 -1.19 -5.71
CA ILE A 35 -12.51 -0.69 -6.57
C ILE A 35 -13.04 0.26 -7.66
N SER A 36 -14.17 -0.08 -8.29
CA SER A 36 -14.81 0.79 -9.28
C SER A 36 -15.21 2.16 -8.69
N ASN A 37 -15.70 2.19 -7.46
CA ASN A 37 -16.06 3.44 -6.79
C ASN A 37 -14.84 4.27 -6.38
N MET A 38 -13.77 3.63 -5.92
CA MET A 38 -12.47 4.28 -5.71
C MET A 38 -11.96 4.92 -6.99
N GLN A 39 -11.94 4.16 -8.09
CA GLN A 39 -11.50 4.65 -9.40
C GLN A 39 -12.33 5.85 -9.88
N LYS A 40 -13.65 5.74 -9.87
CA LYS A 40 -14.56 6.84 -10.28
C LYS A 40 -14.33 8.10 -9.44
N THR A 41 -14.12 7.92 -8.15
CA THR A 41 -13.86 9.05 -7.24
C THR A 41 -12.55 9.73 -7.58
N TYR A 42 -11.49 8.94 -7.77
CA TYR A 42 -10.19 9.48 -8.19
C TYR A 42 -10.27 10.19 -9.53
N GLU A 43 -10.86 9.58 -10.56
CA GLU A 43 -11.02 10.18 -11.88
C GLU A 43 -11.76 11.53 -11.81
N LYS A 44 -12.78 11.61 -10.94
CA LYS A 44 -13.49 12.87 -10.68
C LYS A 44 -12.60 13.91 -10.03
N GLN A 45 -11.80 13.51 -9.03
CA GLN A 45 -10.88 14.41 -8.32
C GLN A 45 -9.75 14.89 -9.23
N MET A 46 -9.23 14.01 -10.08
CA MET A 46 -8.11 14.30 -10.98
C MET A 46 -8.54 14.96 -12.30
N LYS A 47 -9.84 15.23 -12.46
CA LYS A 47 -10.34 15.93 -13.64
C LYS A 47 -9.80 17.36 -13.71
N GLY A 48 -9.08 17.68 -14.79
CA GLY A 48 -8.46 18.99 -15.00
C GLY A 48 -7.11 19.17 -14.29
N ILE A 49 -6.60 18.14 -13.60
CA ILE A 49 -5.25 18.13 -13.05
C ILE A 49 -4.31 17.50 -14.06
N ASN A 50 -3.40 18.30 -14.61
CA ASN A 50 -2.41 17.88 -15.60
C ASN A 50 -1.07 17.53 -14.94
N ASP A 51 -0.73 18.25 -13.89
CA ASP A 51 0.46 18.00 -13.07
C ASP A 51 0.21 18.44 -11.62
N TYR A 52 0.95 17.85 -10.71
CA TYR A 52 0.99 18.29 -9.31
C TYR A 52 2.31 17.90 -8.67
N THR A 53 2.66 18.62 -7.61
CA THR A 53 3.85 18.36 -6.79
C THR A 53 3.42 18.18 -5.35
N ILE A 54 3.97 17.18 -4.67
CA ILE A 54 3.75 16.92 -3.25
C ILE A 54 5.11 17.03 -2.56
N VAL A 55 5.16 17.84 -1.50
CA VAL A 55 6.32 17.94 -0.60
C VAL A 55 5.96 17.27 0.71
N GLN A 56 6.77 16.31 1.15
CA GLN A 56 6.54 15.53 2.35
C GLN A 56 7.77 15.55 3.25
N LYS A 57 7.54 15.38 4.55
CA LYS A 57 8.59 15.27 5.57
C LYS A 57 8.32 14.13 6.50
N GLY A 58 9.31 13.28 6.70
CA GLY A 58 9.26 12.19 7.67
C GLY A 58 9.55 12.71 9.09
N THR A 59 8.84 12.16 10.08
CA THR A 59 9.05 12.43 11.51
C THR A 59 8.98 11.13 12.30
N GLY A 60 9.88 10.97 13.26
CA GLY A 60 10.01 9.75 14.07
C GLY A 60 10.76 8.60 13.37
N GLY A 61 11.35 7.72 14.14
CA GLY A 61 12.08 6.55 13.67
C GLY A 61 13.10 6.88 12.57
N MET A 62 13.25 5.99 11.61
CA MET A 62 14.14 6.19 10.44
C MET A 62 13.64 7.25 9.46
N ALA A 63 12.35 7.57 9.46
CA ALA A 63 11.81 8.61 8.58
C ALA A 63 12.35 10.00 8.90
N ALA A 64 12.79 10.24 10.14
CA ALA A 64 13.46 11.48 10.55
C ALA A 64 14.86 11.66 9.92
N LEU A 65 15.47 10.57 9.45
CA LEU A 65 16.76 10.59 8.73
C LEU A 65 16.58 10.92 7.24
N ALA A 66 15.40 10.67 6.70
CA ALA A 66 15.01 11.15 5.39
C ALA A 66 14.65 12.64 5.54
N GLY A 67 15.33 13.49 4.82
CA GLY A 67 14.99 14.90 4.73
C GLY A 67 13.61 15.12 4.11
N GLU A 68 13.43 16.26 3.49
CA GLU A 68 12.24 16.54 2.71
C GLU A 68 12.23 15.72 1.41
N THR A 69 11.09 15.14 1.09
CA THR A 69 10.88 14.39 -0.16
C THR A 69 9.92 15.18 -1.05
N THR A 70 10.32 15.47 -2.26
CA THR A 70 9.46 16.10 -3.26
C THR A 70 9.12 15.10 -4.36
N THR A 71 7.82 14.87 -4.58
CA THR A 71 7.35 14.04 -5.68
C THR A 71 6.56 14.89 -6.67
N TYR A 72 7.00 14.87 -7.91
CA TYR A 72 6.37 15.50 -9.06
C TYR A 72 5.56 14.48 -9.82
N TYR A 73 4.35 14.84 -10.23
CA TYR A 73 3.44 14.01 -11.00
C TYR A 73 3.01 14.73 -12.27
N LYS A 74 3.10 14.08 -13.42
CA LYS A 74 2.64 14.62 -14.70
C LYS A 74 1.77 13.62 -15.42
N LYS A 75 0.56 14.05 -15.77
CA LYS A 75 -0.39 13.27 -16.55
C LYS A 75 0.19 12.97 -17.94
N ALA A 76 0.08 11.74 -18.36
CA ALA A 76 0.46 11.28 -19.69
C ALA A 76 -0.57 10.25 -20.18
N GLU A 77 -0.63 10.08 -21.48
CA GLU A 77 -1.37 8.99 -22.11
C GLU A 77 -0.38 8.04 -22.77
N ILE A 78 -0.41 6.78 -22.34
CA ILE A 78 0.46 5.72 -22.88
C ILE A 78 -0.42 4.55 -23.28
N LYS A 79 -0.36 4.16 -24.56
CA LYS A 79 -1.16 3.06 -25.12
C LYS A 79 -2.67 3.21 -24.89
N GLY A 80 -3.18 4.44 -24.88
CA GLY A 80 -4.60 4.75 -24.65
C GLY A 80 -5.03 4.79 -23.18
N GLU A 81 -4.09 4.59 -22.25
CA GLU A 81 -4.35 4.70 -20.82
C GLU A 81 -3.80 5.99 -20.24
N VAL A 82 -4.60 6.62 -19.37
CA VAL A 82 -4.14 7.77 -18.57
C VAL A 82 -3.32 7.25 -17.39
N ILE A 83 -2.08 7.72 -17.31
CA ILE A 83 -1.15 7.45 -16.22
C ILE A 83 -0.58 8.75 -15.66
N TYR A 84 0.15 8.65 -14.55
CA TYR A 84 0.99 9.73 -14.05
C TYR A 84 2.46 9.28 -14.08
N LYS A 85 3.28 10.00 -14.89
CA LYS A 85 4.73 9.91 -14.74
C LYS A 85 5.11 10.54 -13.41
N THR A 86 6.10 9.99 -12.73
CA THR A 86 6.56 10.55 -11.46
C THR A 86 8.06 10.82 -11.46
N ARG A 87 8.47 11.82 -10.71
CA ARG A 87 9.85 12.03 -10.31
C ARG A 87 9.86 12.27 -8.81
N THR A 88 10.64 11.51 -8.08
CA THR A 88 10.82 11.66 -6.64
C THR A 88 12.25 12.09 -6.36
N GLU A 89 12.39 13.14 -5.61
CA GLU A 89 13.67 13.67 -5.12
C GLU A 89 13.64 13.67 -3.60
N SER A 90 14.65 13.08 -2.99
CA SER A 90 14.83 13.06 -1.54
C SER A 90 16.30 13.19 -1.18
N GLU A 91 16.56 13.61 0.05
CA GLU A 91 17.88 13.60 0.62
C GLU A 91 17.89 12.67 1.84
N VAL A 92 18.74 11.65 1.82
CA VAL A 92 18.89 10.70 2.92
C VAL A 92 20.33 10.77 3.41
N THR A 93 20.54 11.21 4.64
CA THR A 93 21.88 11.35 5.25
C THR A 93 22.86 12.20 4.43
N GLY A 94 22.36 13.27 3.77
CA GLY A 94 23.18 14.15 2.92
C GLY A 94 23.40 13.64 1.49
N MET A 95 22.81 12.51 1.12
CA MET A 95 22.88 11.95 -0.23
C MET A 95 21.57 12.19 -0.99
N ALA A 96 21.69 12.85 -2.15
CA ALA A 96 20.54 13.08 -3.02
C ALA A 96 20.14 11.79 -3.74
N MET A 97 18.88 11.40 -3.61
CA MET A 97 18.27 10.27 -4.29
C MET A 97 17.24 10.79 -5.29
N VAL A 98 17.31 10.30 -6.52
CA VAL A 98 16.34 10.62 -7.56
C VAL A 98 15.83 9.34 -8.19
N SER A 99 14.51 9.23 -8.28
CA SER A 99 13.86 8.17 -9.03
C SER A 99 12.82 8.75 -9.99
N ILE A 100 12.72 8.15 -11.19
CA ILE A 100 11.76 8.56 -12.22
C ILE A 100 10.99 7.33 -12.68
N TYR A 101 9.66 7.45 -12.71
CA TYR A 101 8.80 6.56 -13.46
C TYR A 101 8.33 7.28 -14.72
N ASP A 102 8.76 6.81 -15.88
CA ASP A 102 8.45 7.45 -17.16
C ASP A 102 7.17 6.94 -17.84
N GLY A 103 6.49 5.98 -17.17
CA GLY A 103 5.29 5.31 -17.65
C GLY A 103 5.50 3.88 -18.12
N ASN A 104 6.76 3.46 -18.30
CA ASN A 104 7.14 2.09 -18.63
C ASN A 104 8.27 1.57 -17.77
N TYR A 105 9.19 2.45 -17.38
CA TYR A 105 10.39 2.10 -16.65
C TYR A 105 10.52 2.92 -15.38
N ASN A 106 11.09 2.30 -14.37
CA ASN A 106 11.66 2.99 -13.23
C ASN A 106 13.15 3.21 -13.49
N TRP A 107 13.58 4.44 -13.31
CA TRP A 107 14.97 4.87 -13.38
C TRP A 107 15.39 5.34 -11.99
N THR A 108 16.50 4.84 -11.50
CA THR A 108 17.00 5.20 -10.17
C THR A 108 18.49 5.48 -10.28
N LYS A 109 18.92 6.62 -9.76
CA LYS A 109 20.33 6.96 -9.66
C LYS A 109 20.86 6.48 -8.31
N ASN A 110 21.88 5.63 -8.33
CA ASN A 110 22.59 5.23 -7.12
C ASN A 110 23.38 6.44 -6.59
N PRO A 111 23.12 6.92 -5.37
CA PRO A 111 23.76 8.13 -4.85
C PRO A 111 25.25 7.93 -4.54
N MET A 112 25.70 6.68 -4.36
CA MET A 112 27.11 6.39 -4.02
C MET A 112 27.97 6.18 -5.27
N THR A 113 27.45 5.50 -6.29
CA THR A 113 28.20 5.17 -7.51
C THR A 113 27.91 6.11 -8.67
N GLY A 114 26.77 6.82 -8.63
CA GLY A 114 26.24 7.61 -9.74
C GLY A 114 25.64 6.77 -10.87
N GLU A 115 25.66 5.44 -10.75
CA GLU A 115 25.09 4.54 -11.76
C GLU A 115 23.58 4.70 -11.86
N ILE A 116 23.08 4.65 -13.09
CA ILE A 116 21.66 4.72 -13.37
C ILE A 116 21.13 3.31 -13.64
N GLU A 117 20.25 2.86 -12.79
CA GLU A 117 19.52 1.61 -12.98
C GLU A 117 18.20 1.88 -13.71
N LYS A 118 17.89 1.05 -14.70
CA LYS A 118 16.64 1.08 -15.46
C LYS A 118 15.95 -0.28 -15.36
N LYS A 119 14.73 -0.31 -14.79
CA LYS A 119 13.92 -1.52 -14.67
C LYS A 119 12.53 -1.31 -15.26
N ILE A 120 11.95 -2.35 -15.85
CA ILE A 120 10.54 -2.34 -16.24
C ILE A 120 9.70 -2.16 -14.97
N SER A 121 8.77 -1.23 -15.00
CA SER A 121 7.85 -1.02 -13.90
C SER A 121 6.52 -1.70 -14.18
N GLU A 122 6.12 -2.61 -13.31
CA GLU A 122 4.79 -3.20 -13.27
C GLU A 122 3.83 -2.41 -12.38
N TYR A 123 4.35 -1.41 -11.66
CA TYR A 123 3.62 -0.58 -10.73
C TYR A 123 3.23 0.77 -11.35
N ASN A 124 1.96 1.17 -11.14
CA ASN A 124 1.45 2.46 -11.57
C ASN A 124 1.31 3.40 -10.36
N PRO A 125 2.27 4.32 -10.15
CA PRO A 125 2.22 5.24 -9.02
C PRO A 125 1.01 6.17 -9.12
N GLY A 126 0.38 6.45 -7.98
CA GLY A 126 -0.82 7.29 -7.90
C GLY A 126 -2.12 6.63 -8.31
N GLN A 127 -2.10 5.37 -8.72
CA GLN A 127 -3.31 4.60 -9.11
C GLN A 127 -3.27 3.21 -8.47
N MET A 128 -3.15 3.16 -7.14
CA MET A 128 -2.98 1.91 -6.37
C MET A 128 -4.03 0.83 -6.68
N TRP A 129 -5.27 1.21 -7.00
CA TRP A 129 -6.33 0.26 -7.34
C TRP A 129 -6.06 -0.54 -8.61
N LYS A 130 -5.24 -0.01 -9.55
CA LYS A 130 -4.84 -0.74 -10.77
C LYS A 130 -3.90 -1.91 -10.46
N ASN A 131 -3.25 -1.87 -9.31
CA ASN A 131 -2.30 -2.88 -8.89
C ASN A 131 -2.97 -3.99 -8.06
N ILE A 132 -4.27 -3.87 -7.75
CA ILE A 132 -5.03 -4.88 -7.00
C ILE A 132 -5.48 -6.00 -7.94
N ASP A 133 -5.03 -7.21 -7.67
CA ASP A 133 -5.52 -8.40 -8.37
C ASP A 133 -6.92 -8.78 -7.85
N LEU A 134 -7.93 -8.42 -8.64
CA LEU A 134 -9.34 -8.66 -8.30
C LEU A 134 -9.69 -10.14 -8.18
N THR A 135 -8.90 -11.03 -8.81
CA THR A 135 -9.17 -12.47 -8.80
C THR A 135 -8.69 -13.14 -7.51
N LYS A 136 -7.78 -12.48 -6.80
CA LYS A 136 -7.17 -12.95 -5.54
C LYS A 136 -7.58 -12.13 -4.33
N SER A 137 -8.32 -11.03 -4.55
CA SER A 137 -8.79 -10.18 -3.48
C SER A 137 -10.19 -10.56 -3.02
N GLN A 138 -10.48 -10.33 -1.73
CA GLN A 138 -11.77 -10.65 -1.13
C GLN A 138 -12.37 -9.42 -0.44
N TYR A 139 -13.69 -9.27 -0.52
CA TYR A 139 -14.43 -8.32 0.30
C TYR A 139 -14.78 -8.98 1.64
N LEU A 140 -14.26 -8.44 2.73
CA LEU A 140 -14.44 -8.98 4.07
C LEU A 140 -15.65 -8.40 4.82
N GLY A 141 -16.30 -7.39 4.24
CA GLY A 141 -17.43 -6.70 4.88
C GLY A 141 -17.11 -5.28 5.27
N GLU A 142 -17.78 -4.82 6.33
CA GLU A 142 -17.69 -3.44 6.82
C GLU A 142 -17.12 -3.43 8.23
N GLU A 143 -16.26 -2.46 8.52
CA GLU A 143 -15.73 -2.18 9.85
C GLU A 143 -15.81 -0.68 10.14
N GLU A 144 -15.75 -0.32 11.41
CA GLU A 144 -15.67 1.07 11.84
C GLU A 144 -14.25 1.41 12.30
N ILE A 145 -13.64 2.43 11.69
CA ILE A 145 -12.34 2.99 12.09
C ILE A 145 -12.53 4.45 12.45
N ASP A 146 -12.17 4.83 13.67
CA ASP A 146 -12.26 6.20 14.19
C ASP A 146 -13.67 6.81 13.98
N ARG A 147 -14.74 6.02 14.18
CA ARG A 147 -16.16 6.35 13.97
C ARG A 147 -16.54 6.56 12.50
N GLU A 148 -15.73 6.12 11.61
CA GLU A 148 -16.02 6.12 10.18
C GLU A 148 -16.28 4.70 9.69
N LYS A 149 -17.42 4.49 9.01
CA LYS A 149 -17.75 3.23 8.36
C LYS A 149 -16.82 3.02 7.16
N THR A 150 -16.21 1.86 7.09
CA THR A 150 -15.27 1.48 6.03
C THR A 150 -15.65 0.16 5.38
N TYR A 151 -15.28 0.01 4.12
CA TYR A 151 -15.28 -1.26 3.40
C TYR A 151 -13.91 -1.91 3.52
N VAL A 152 -13.87 -3.21 3.80
CA VAL A 152 -12.61 -3.93 4.02
C VAL A 152 -12.34 -4.88 2.87
N LEU A 153 -11.19 -4.71 2.25
CA LEU A 153 -10.67 -5.64 1.23
C LEU A 153 -9.47 -6.39 1.79
N GLU A 154 -9.41 -7.69 1.57
CA GLU A 154 -8.20 -8.49 1.68
C GLU A 154 -7.49 -8.52 0.32
N ILE A 155 -6.17 -8.36 0.33
CA ILE A 155 -5.33 -8.24 -0.86
C ILE A 155 -4.18 -9.22 -0.74
N ASP A 156 -4.08 -10.16 -1.68
CA ASP A 156 -3.05 -11.21 -1.67
C ASP A 156 -1.67 -10.72 -2.12
N ASN A 157 -1.61 -9.68 -2.94
CA ASN A 157 -0.36 -9.13 -3.47
C ASN A 157 -0.08 -7.69 -2.96
N ALA A 158 -0.16 -7.49 -1.65
CA ALA A 158 -0.08 -6.18 -1.01
C ALA A 158 1.21 -5.40 -1.40
N LEU A 159 2.33 -6.07 -1.66
CA LEU A 159 3.57 -5.44 -2.14
C LEU A 159 3.38 -4.72 -3.49
N GLN A 160 2.65 -5.31 -4.42
CA GLN A 160 2.38 -4.68 -5.72
C GLN A 160 1.47 -3.47 -5.59
N VAL A 161 0.56 -3.49 -4.60
CA VAL A 161 -0.36 -2.37 -4.34
C VAL A 161 0.36 -1.17 -3.77
N MET A 162 1.31 -1.40 -2.86
CA MET A 162 2.12 -0.34 -2.24
C MET A 162 3.17 0.24 -3.20
N GLY A 163 3.41 -0.43 -4.32
CA GLY A 163 4.59 -0.20 -5.13
C GLY A 163 5.83 -0.73 -4.42
N ASN A 164 6.81 -1.13 -5.20
CA ASN A 164 8.12 -1.46 -4.66
C ASN A 164 8.66 -0.19 -3.98
N GLN A 165 8.34 0.01 -2.72
CA GLN A 165 8.96 1.04 -1.87
C GLN A 165 10.41 0.64 -1.56
N GLN A 166 11.17 0.26 -2.58
CA GLN A 166 12.62 0.08 -2.51
C GLN A 166 13.34 1.34 -2.00
N ALA A 167 12.68 2.50 -2.10
CA ALA A 167 13.15 3.74 -1.50
C ALA A 167 13.17 3.74 0.04
N MET A 168 12.50 2.79 0.70
CA MET A 168 12.49 2.68 2.17
C MET A 168 13.40 1.56 2.69
N SER A 169 14.07 0.79 1.84
CA SER A 169 15.10 -0.14 2.30
C SER A 169 16.44 0.61 2.42
N PRO A 170 16.96 0.87 3.64
CA PRO A 170 18.20 1.61 3.82
C PRO A 170 19.41 0.94 3.20
N GLN A 171 19.29 -0.27 2.75
CA GLN A 171 20.40 -1.09 2.29
C GLN A 171 20.39 -1.40 0.79
N GLY A 172 19.57 -0.77 -0.05
CA GLY A 172 19.69 -0.93 -1.51
C GLY A 172 19.85 -2.39 -2.03
N GLY A 173 19.77 -3.33 -1.12
CA GLY A 173 19.95 -4.75 -1.37
C GLY A 173 18.65 -5.33 -1.94
N GLN A 174 18.69 -5.75 -3.17
CA GLN A 174 17.74 -6.69 -3.72
C GLN A 174 17.85 -7.96 -2.88
N SER A 175 16.89 -8.20 -1.99
CA SER A 175 16.65 -9.58 -1.60
C SER A 175 15.96 -10.24 -2.80
N GLU A 176 16.73 -10.97 -3.60
CA GLU A 176 16.20 -11.87 -4.64
C GLU A 176 15.35 -13.00 -4.01
N GLY A 177 15.06 -12.93 -2.71
CA GLY A 177 14.23 -13.84 -1.97
C GLY A 177 12.74 -13.67 -2.31
N SER A 178 12.03 -14.76 -2.39
CA SER A 178 10.56 -14.76 -2.53
C SER A 178 9.91 -14.21 -1.26
N ALA A 179 9.43 -12.98 -1.31
CA ALA A 179 8.60 -12.41 -0.25
C ALA A 179 7.13 -12.68 -0.57
N GLU A 180 6.45 -13.39 0.31
CA GLU A 180 4.99 -13.49 0.30
C GLU A 180 4.43 -12.32 1.09
N ALA A 181 3.49 -11.56 0.50
CA ALA A 181 2.85 -10.46 1.18
C ALA A 181 1.35 -10.48 0.95
N TRP A 182 0.61 -10.37 2.02
CA TRP A 182 -0.82 -10.15 2.00
C TRP A 182 -1.17 -8.91 2.81
N GLY A 183 -2.35 -8.37 2.62
CA GLY A 183 -2.76 -7.18 3.34
C GLY A 183 -4.26 -6.96 3.40
N LYS A 184 -4.64 -5.92 4.13
CA LYS A 184 -6.01 -5.42 4.18
C LYS A 184 -6.02 -3.94 3.87
N LEU A 185 -7.06 -3.50 3.17
CA LEU A 185 -7.30 -2.12 2.84
C LEU A 185 -8.68 -1.72 3.35
N TRP A 186 -8.75 -0.70 4.19
CA TRP A 186 -9.98 -0.08 4.68
C TRP A 186 -10.25 1.19 3.89
N ILE A 187 -11.42 1.25 3.29
CA ILE A 187 -11.83 2.32 2.39
C ILE A 187 -13.06 3.02 2.97
N SER A 188 -12.98 4.33 3.13
CA SER A 188 -14.09 5.15 3.61
C SER A 188 -15.36 4.93 2.77
N SER A 189 -16.48 4.64 3.42
CA SER A 189 -17.77 4.55 2.74
C SER A 189 -18.29 5.91 2.25
N LYS A 190 -17.73 7.02 2.73
CA LYS A 190 -18.14 8.38 2.36
C LYS A 190 -17.31 8.97 1.25
N THR A 191 -15.99 8.81 1.34
CA THR A 191 -15.03 9.47 0.43
C THR A 191 -14.44 8.54 -0.61
N TRP A 192 -14.59 7.21 -0.44
CA TRP A 192 -13.94 6.17 -1.26
C TRP A 192 -12.41 6.26 -1.27
N MET A 193 -11.85 6.91 -0.24
CA MET A 193 -10.41 7.03 -0.05
C MET A 193 -9.91 6.00 0.96
N PRO A 194 -8.67 5.54 0.88
CA PRO A 194 -8.06 4.69 1.90
C PRO A 194 -8.10 5.37 3.27
N VAL A 195 -8.41 4.63 4.33
CA VAL A 195 -8.36 5.10 5.73
C VAL A 195 -7.23 4.41 6.46
N ARG A 196 -7.06 3.12 6.18
CA ARG A 196 -6.01 2.29 6.75
C ARG A 196 -5.56 1.24 5.74
N MET A 197 -4.30 0.89 5.78
CA MET A 197 -3.76 -0.28 5.12
C MET A 197 -2.94 -1.08 6.12
N PHE A 198 -3.11 -2.38 6.12
CA PHE A 198 -2.27 -3.34 6.82
C PHE A 198 -1.57 -4.23 5.81
N MET A 199 -0.32 -4.56 6.06
CA MET A 199 0.46 -5.49 5.25
C MET A 199 1.28 -6.39 6.16
N GLU A 200 1.32 -7.67 5.84
CA GLU A 200 2.22 -8.65 6.44
C GLU A 200 3.07 -9.27 5.35
N MET A 201 4.38 -9.21 5.56
CA MET A 201 5.39 -9.75 4.64
C MET A 201 6.18 -10.84 5.33
N LYS A 202 6.32 -11.98 4.66
CA LYS A 202 7.20 -13.07 5.08
C LYS A 202 8.33 -13.20 4.07
N ALA A 203 9.51 -12.80 4.46
CA ALA A 203 10.72 -12.98 3.65
C ALA A 203 11.40 -14.27 4.07
N LYS A 204 11.67 -15.15 3.10
CA LYS A 204 12.52 -16.31 3.26
C LYS A 204 13.86 -15.98 2.62
N PRO A 205 14.98 -16.11 3.35
CA PRO A 205 16.29 -15.90 2.76
C PRO A 205 16.56 -16.95 1.66
N GLU A 206 17.23 -16.55 0.59
CA GLU A 206 17.75 -17.49 -0.42
C GLU A 206 19.09 -18.04 0.03
N GLY A 207 19.29 -19.36 -0.09
CA GLY A 207 20.65 -19.89 0.02
C GLY A 207 20.84 -21.22 0.72
N GLY A 208 19.78 -21.93 1.13
CA GLY A 208 19.94 -23.28 1.69
C GLY A 208 20.68 -23.37 3.02
N ALA A 209 21.21 -22.29 3.55
CA ALA A 209 21.55 -22.17 4.96
C ALA A 209 20.22 -21.99 5.71
N LYS A 210 20.10 -22.54 6.91
CA LYS A 210 18.97 -22.35 7.81
C LYS A 210 18.96 -20.89 8.28
N GLU A 211 18.43 -20.03 7.42
CA GLU A 211 18.43 -18.60 7.62
C GLU A 211 17.14 -18.20 8.35
N MET A 212 17.25 -17.17 9.17
CA MET A 212 16.14 -16.65 9.96
C MET A 212 15.10 -16.03 9.03
N ALA A 213 13.88 -16.53 9.04
CA ALA A 213 12.79 -15.88 8.34
C ALA A 213 12.39 -14.60 9.07
N MET A 214 12.09 -13.56 8.30
CA MET A 214 11.61 -12.29 8.86
C MET A 214 10.11 -12.13 8.55
N ASN A 215 9.33 -11.86 9.57
CA ASN A 215 7.93 -11.48 9.44
C ASN A 215 7.80 -9.98 9.77
N THR A 216 7.38 -9.20 8.80
CA THR A 216 7.20 -7.74 8.95
C THR A 216 5.72 -7.40 8.80
N LYS A 217 5.18 -6.73 9.80
CA LYS A 217 3.81 -6.20 9.82
C LYS A 217 3.86 -4.69 9.75
N VAL A 218 3.19 -4.10 8.77
CA VAL A 218 3.11 -2.65 8.60
C VAL A 218 1.64 -2.24 8.61
N THR A 219 1.30 -1.28 9.47
CA THR A 219 0.02 -0.61 9.44
C THR A 219 0.23 0.85 9.05
N THR A 220 -0.46 1.31 8.02
CA THR A 220 -0.46 2.71 7.58
C THR A 220 -1.85 3.29 7.75
N ASP A 221 -1.97 4.33 8.59
CA ASP A 221 -3.19 5.13 8.72
C ASP A 221 -3.06 6.38 7.85
N PHE A 222 -4.09 6.65 7.03
CA PHE A 222 -4.20 7.83 6.18
C PHE A 222 -5.07 8.85 6.92
N LYS A 223 -4.49 9.95 7.37
CA LYS A 223 -5.15 10.93 8.26
C LYS A 223 -5.15 12.33 7.67
N ASP A 224 -5.96 13.20 8.27
CA ASP A 224 -6.03 14.62 7.96
C ASP A 224 -6.24 14.87 6.45
N TYR A 225 -7.31 14.29 5.91
CA TYR A 225 -7.70 14.50 4.51
C TYR A 225 -8.10 15.96 4.27
N ARG A 226 -7.40 16.63 3.35
CA ARG A 226 -7.66 18.01 2.96
C ARG A 226 -7.93 18.13 1.47
N GLN A 227 -8.77 19.11 1.13
CA GLN A 227 -9.08 19.43 -0.26
C GLN A 227 -8.02 20.38 -0.83
N VAL A 228 -7.40 19.99 -1.95
CA VAL A 228 -6.47 20.81 -2.73
C VAL A 228 -6.98 20.93 -4.16
N GLY A 229 -7.65 22.03 -4.47
CA GLY A 229 -8.42 22.13 -5.72
C GLY A 229 -9.54 21.08 -5.75
N ALA A 230 -9.54 20.20 -6.74
CA ALA A 230 -10.49 19.08 -6.83
C ALA A 230 -10.00 17.80 -6.12
N MET A 231 -8.71 17.72 -5.80
CA MET A 231 -8.07 16.54 -5.20
C MET A 231 -8.30 16.50 -3.68
N LEU A 232 -8.67 15.35 -3.15
CA LEU A 232 -8.68 15.07 -1.72
C LEU A 232 -7.42 14.25 -1.38
N HIS A 233 -6.55 14.77 -0.51
CA HIS A 233 -5.25 14.16 -0.20
C HIS A 233 -5.05 14.03 1.32
N PRO A 234 -4.50 12.89 1.81
CA PRO A 234 -4.14 12.76 3.22
C PRO A 234 -2.89 13.61 3.52
N TYR A 235 -2.98 14.46 4.52
CA TYR A 235 -1.85 15.30 4.93
C TYR A 235 -0.96 14.61 5.96
N GLN A 236 -1.39 13.48 6.49
CA GLN A 236 -0.58 12.68 7.40
C GLN A 236 -0.73 11.18 7.11
N LEU A 237 0.39 10.49 6.99
CA LEU A 237 0.48 9.04 6.99
C LEU A 237 1.17 8.62 8.28
N VAL A 238 0.49 7.82 9.11
CA VAL A 238 1.08 7.26 10.33
C VAL A 238 1.37 5.80 10.08
N MET A 239 2.65 5.43 10.14
CA MET A 239 3.12 4.08 9.87
C MET A 239 3.61 3.44 11.16
N ASN A 240 3.10 2.25 11.44
CA ASN A 240 3.53 1.41 12.56
C ASN A 240 4.10 0.12 11.99
N THR A 241 5.36 -0.14 12.27
CA THR A 241 6.06 -1.32 11.80
C THR A 241 6.42 -2.22 12.98
N ALA A 242 6.02 -3.47 12.91
CA ALA A 242 6.45 -4.53 13.80
C ALA A 242 7.19 -5.60 13.00
N MET A 243 8.38 -5.96 13.46
CA MET A 243 9.17 -7.02 12.86
C MET A 243 9.41 -8.13 13.87
N GLU A 244 9.25 -9.35 13.40
CA GLU A 244 9.49 -10.55 14.19
C GLU A 244 10.51 -11.42 13.45
N ILE A 245 11.51 -11.91 14.16
CA ILE A 245 12.47 -12.87 13.62
C ILE A 245 11.96 -14.26 13.96
N ASP A 246 11.65 -15.06 12.93
CA ASP A 246 11.27 -16.44 13.14
C ASP A 246 12.51 -17.33 13.26
N THR A 247 12.80 -17.73 14.47
CA THR A 247 13.90 -18.63 14.81
C THR A 247 13.44 -20.09 14.99
N SER A 248 12.19 -20.40 14.66
CA SER A 248 11.61 -21.73 14.87
C SER A 248 12.31 -22.84 14.06
N GLY A 249 12.92 -22.48 12.93
CA GLY A 249 13.70 -23.38 12.10
C GLY A 249 15.12 -23.67 12.58
N LEU A 250 15.61 -22.96 13.62
CA LEU A 250 16.95 -23.08 14.15
C LEU A 250 17.01 -24.06 15.33
N SER A 251 18.08 -24.87 15.40
CA SER A 251 18.42 -25.65 16.59
C SER A 251 18.90 -24.73 17.74
N GLU A 252 18.93 -25.24 18.96
CA GLU A 252 19.41 -24.46 20.12
C GLU A 252 20.90 -24.06 20.02
N GLU A 253 21.69 -24.84 19.28
CA GLU A 253 23.10 -24.51 19.01
C GLU A 253 23.19 -23.36 18.02
N GLU A 254 22.45 -23.42 16.92
CA GLU A 254 22.37 -22.35 15.90
C GLU A 254 21.82 -21.04 16.49
N LYS A 255 20.83 -21.11 17.37
CA LYS A 255 20.32 -19.92 18.08
C LYS A 255 21.41 -19.25 18.91
N LYS A 256 22.23 -20.03 19.61
CA LYS A 256 23.34 -19.53 20.40
C LYS A 256 24.41 -18.87 19.54
N GLU A 257 24.77 -19.51 18.42
CA GLU A 257 25.75 -18.93 17.50
C GLU A 257 25.27 -17.61 16.89
N GLN A 258 23.96 -17.49 16.68
CA GLN A 258 23.34 -16.29 16.06
C GLN A 258 22.79 -15.29 17.09
N GLU A 259 22.97 -15.54 18.39
CA GLU A 259 22.39 -14.72 19.45
C GLU A 259 22.77 -13.23 19.34
N GLN A 260 24.02 -12.93 19.03
CA GLN A 260 24.47 -11.55 18.84
C GLN A 260 23.83 -10.88 17.63
N ALA A 261 23.69 -11.61 16.52
CA ALA A 261 23.05 -11.11 15.31
C ALA A 261 21.55 -10.87 15.54
N ILE A 262 20.87 -11.77 16.25
CA ILE A 262 19.47 -11.63 16.64
C ILE A 262 19.28 -10.41 17.54
N GLN A 263 20.11 -10.22 18.58
CA GLN A 263 20.05 -9.06 19.47
C GLN A 263 20.33 -7.75 18.72
N MET A 264 21.30 -7.74 17.82
CA MET A 264 21.61 -6.57 17.00
C MET A 264 20.42 -6.21 16.09
N MET A 265 19.82 -7.19 15.40
CA MET A 265 18.62 -6.96 14.59
C MET A 265 17.44 -6.48 15.43
N GLN A 266 17.16 -7.09 16.57
CA GLN A 266 16.10 -6.64 17.49
C GLN A 266 16.31 -5.20 17.95
N SER A 267 17.56 -4.81 18.24
CA SER A 267 17.90 -3.43 18.60
C SER A 267 17.63 -2.46 17.45
N MET A 268 18.03 -2.82 16.23
CA MET A 268 17.72 -2.01 15.04
C MET A 268 16.20 -1.92 14.78
N MET A 269 15.49 -3.03 14.94
CA MET A 269 14.03 -3.11 14.75
C MET A 269 13.27 -2.26 15.76
N SER A 270 13.74 -2.17 17.01
CA SER A 270 13.12 -1.33 18.05
C SER A 270 13.14 0.16 17.69
N GLY A 271 14.10 0.60 16.88
CA GLY A 271 14.19 1.97 16.35
C GLY A 271 13.27 2.26 15.16
N MET A 272 12.73 1.23 14.51
CA MET A 272 11.85 1.39 13.36
C MET A 272 10.37 1.62 13.72
N GLY A 273 9.94 1.36 14.92
CA GLY A 273 8.61 1.39 15.51
C GLY A 273 7.53 2.20 14.77
N SER A 274 7.24 3.37 15.28
CA SER A 274 6.22 4.26 14.71
C SER A 274 6.87 5.50 14.11
N PHE A 275 6.44 5.88 12.90
CA PHE A 275 6.84 7.14 12.28
C PHE A 275 5.68 7.73 11.49
N SER A 276 5.75 9.02 11.19
CA SER A 276 4.79 9.68 10.33
C SER A 276 5.46 10.35 9.13
N ILE A 277 4.68 10.49 8.07
CA ILE A 277 5.00 11.28 6.89
C ILE A 277 3.95 12.36 6.79
N ASP A 278 4.37 13.60 6.98
CA ASP A 278 3.48 14.75 6.92
C ASP A 278 3.63 15.45 5.57
N THR A 279 2.51 15.72 4.90
CA THR A 279 2.48 16.51 3.67
C THR A 279 2.61 17.98 4.04
N VAL A 280 3.68 18.62 3.57
CA VAL A 280 4.02 20.03 3.87
C VAL A 280 3.37 20.96 2.87
N ASP A 281 3.39 20.60 1.58
CA ASP A 281 2.86 21.45 0.49
C ASP A 281 2.36 20.58 -0.66
N ILE A 282 1.31 21.07 -1.35
CA ILE A 282 0.83 20.51 -2.61
C ILE A 282 0.55 21.64 -3.59
N LYS A 283 1.17 21.57 -4.76
CA LYS A 283 0.94 22.49 -5.89
C LYS A 283 0.30 21.74 -7.05
N VAL A 284 -0.70 22.33 -7.68
CA VAL A 284 -1.47 21.72 -8.77
C VAL A 284 -1.40 22.59 -10.01
N ASN A 285 -1.21 21.98 -11.18
CA ASN A 285 -1.17 22.64 -12.49
C ASN A 285 -0.12 23.75 -12.59
N THR A 286 1.11 23.45 -12.17
CA THR A 286 2.23 24.40 -12.24
C THR A 286 2.93 24.43 -13.60
N GLY A 287 2.54 23.57 -14.53
CA GLY A 287 3.10 23.50 -15.88
C GLY A 287 4.44 22.77 -15.92
N LEU A 288 4.58 21.66 -15.17
CA LEU A 288 5.82 20.87 -15.14
C LEU A 288 6.27 20.48 -16.55
N SER A 289 7.58 20.64 -16.86
CA SER A 289 8.15 20.21 -18.13
C SER A 289 8.11 18.70 -18.30
N GLY A 290 7.92 18.21 -19.51
CA GLY A 290 8.03 16.78 -19.84
C GLY A 290 9.44 16.21 -19.61
N ASP A 291 10.46 17.04 -19.81
CA ASP A 291 11.88 16.67 -19.64
C ASP A 291 12.22 16.26 -18.20
N LEU A 292 11.47 16.76 -17.22
CA LEU A 292 11.64 16.40 -15.80
C LEU A 292 11.44 14.89 -15.56
N PHE A 293 10.67 14.24 -16.43
CA PHE A 293 10.30 12.83 -16.33
C PHE A 293 11.01 11.94 -17.36
N ASP A 294 12.07 12.43 -17.95
CA ASP A 294 12.92 11.69 -18.88
C ASP A 294 14.08 11.04 -18.10
N GLY A 295 13.94 9.73 -17.79
CA GLY A 295 14.94 9.00 -17.04
C GLY A 295 16.30 8.91 -17.74
N SER A 296 16.35 9.06 -19.07
CA SER A 296 17.63 9.10 -19.82
C SER A 296 18.45 10.38 -19.57
N LYS A 297 17.84 11.38 -18.93
CA LYS A 297 18.47 12.66 -18.54
C LYS A 297 18.85 12.74 -17.05
N LEU A 298 18.83 11.60 -16.34
CA LEU A 298 19.37 11.51 -14.98
C LEU A 298 20.88 11.64 -15.05
N GLU A 299 21.40 12.85 -14.83
CA GLU A 299 22.86 13.13 -14.76
C GLU A 299 23.37 12.95 -13.32
#